data_8c5660c301d98356362a4623237c16d3
#
_entry.id   8c5660c301d98356362a4623237c16d3
#
_cell.length_a   1.000
_cell.length_b   1.000
_cell.length_c   1.000
_cell.angle_alpha   90.00
_cell.angle_beta   90.00
_cell.angle_gamma   90.00
#
_symmetry.space_group_name_H-M   'P 1'
#
loop_
_entity.id
_entity.type
_entity.pdbx_description
1 polymer ?
#
loop_
_entity_poly.entity_id
_entity_poly.type
_entity_poly.pdbx_seq_one_letter_code
_entity_poly.pdbx_strand_id
1 'polypeptide(L)'
;RVPMRVNLPVSTQEYAFPKGQTLVSTTDLKGRILYCNPMFIEVSGYEKEELLGQPHNIVRHPDMPEEAYRDMWHTISNGTPWSAPVKNRRKDGTFYWVMANVTPLMQGDQPTGYMSVRTEATREQIQAAEQLYKQMQAEKQAGQLVHTLRAGVLVKNNLWGRLSGVLHLGAMGKMMACTLVLVVASWCAALAGGHTLPLRSGAAWVGVLLLALGMAVYLHQATVAPLAQMLRWANRMAAGGLTQKISASRSDTVGHLQKALGQLNVNLLSIVR
;
A
#
# COMPACT_ATOMS: atom_id res chain seq x y z
N ARG A 1 -18.05 10.51 -14.08
CA ARG A 1 -16.66 10.01 -14.27
C ARG A 1 -15.99 10.88 -15.31
N VAL A 2 -14.93 11.61 -14.94
CA VAL A 2 -14.12 12.32 -15.93
C VAL A 2 -13.43 11.26 -16.78
N PRO A 3 -13.56 11.30 -18.14
CA PRO A 3 -12.91 10.33 -19.00
C PRO A 3 -11.39 10.41 -18.80
N MET A 4 -10.74 9.23 -18.73
CA MET A 4 -9.29 9.19 -18.56
C MET A 4 -8.58 9.76 -19.79
N ARG A 5 -7.54 10.57 -19.55
CA ARG A 5 -6.70 11.08 -20.61
C ARG A 5 -6.01 9.92 -21.34
N VAL A 6 -6.17 9.86 -22.65
CA VAL A 6 -5.49 8.94 -23.54
C VAL A 6 -4.43 9.73 -24.29
N ASN A 7 -3.15 9.42 -24.04
CA ASN A 7 -2.03 10.08 -24.72
C ASN A 7 -1.65 9.32 -25.98
N LEU A 8 -1.77 9.95 -27.14
CA LEU A 8 -1.41 9.41 -28.45
C LEU A 8 -0.43 10.36 -29.16
N PRO A 9 0.30 9.90 -30.17
CA PRO A 9 0.47 8.50 -30.58
C PRO A 9 1.32 7.69 -29.60
N VAL A 10 1.25 6.35 -29.68
CA VAL A 10 2.14 5.42 -28.97
C VAL A 10 2.94 4.60 -29.95
N SER A 11 4.19 4.32 -29.59
CA SER A 11 5.13 3.48 -30.34
C SER A 11 5.28 2.13 -29.63
N THR A 12 5.70 1.12 -30.37
CA THR A 12 6.10 -0.18 -29.82
C THR A 12 7.56 -0.20 -29.34
N GLN A 13 8.28 0.91 -29.47
CA GLN A 13 9.67 1.02 -29.09
C GLN A 13 9.82 1.35 -27.62
N GLU A 14 10.53 0.50 -26.89
CA GLU A 14 10.91 0.73 -25.50
C GLU A 14 12.15 1.63 -25.43
N TYR A 15 12.07 2.66 -24.62
CA TYR A 15 13.22 3.46 -24.19
C TYR A 15 13.87 2.77 -22.99
N ALA A 16 15.13 2.39 -23.10
CA ALA A 16 15.86 1.73 -22.03
C ALA A 16 16.04 2.68 -20.83
N PHE A 17 15.54 2.27 -19.67
CA PHE A 17 15.71 3.04 -18.46
C PHE A 17 17.20 3.12 -18.07
N PRO A 18 17.74 4.31 -17.77
CA PRO A 18 19.15 4.46 -17.41
C PRO A 18 19.46 3.75 -16.08
N LYS A 19 20.43 2.82 -16.12
CA LYS A 19 20.79 2.00 -14.95
C LYS A 19 21.26 2.85 -13.77
N GLY A 20 20.80 2.50 -12.58
CA GLY A 20 21.18 3.16 -11.33
C GLY A 20 20.62 4.58 -11.15
N GLN A 21 19.80 5.05 -12.08
CA GLN A 21 19.16 6.36 -11.98
C GLN A 21 17.79 6.29 -11.30
N THR A 22 17.34 7.44 -10.83
CA THR A 22 16.00 7.58 -10.23
C THR A 22 15.28 8.79 -10.82
N LEU A 23 13.98 8.60 -11.14
CA LEU A 23 13.11 9.71 -11.53
C LEU A 23 12.31 10.16 -10.31
N VAL A 24 12.45 11.42 -9.95
CA VAL A 24 11.75 12.01 -8.80
C VAL A 24 10.80 13.09 -9.28
N SER A 25 9.57 13.05 -8.77
CA SER A 25 8.62 14.15 -8.94
C SER A 25 7.79 14.32 -7.68
N THR A 26 7.36 15.58 -7.42
CA THR A 26 6.33 15.87 -6.42
C THR A 26 5.11 16.48 -7.07
N THR A 27 3.94 16.26 -6.46
CA THR A 27 2.67 16.80 -6.95
C THR A 27 1.88 17.39 -5.79
N ASP A 28 0.93 18.25 -6.14
CA ASP A 28 -0.14 18.66 -5.22
C ASP A 28 -1.14 17.51 -5.01
N LEU A 29 -2.18 17.76 -4.20
CA LEU A 29 -3.25 16.78 -3.92
C LEU A 29 -4.10 16.45 -5.17
N LYS A 30 -4.06 17.30 -6.20
CA LYS A 30 -4.75 17.08 -7.48
C LYS A 30 -3.88 16.35 -8.51
N GLY A 31 -2.64 15.99 -8.11
CA GLY A 31 -1.69 15.32 -9.00
C GLY A 31 -1.03 16.23 -10.02
N ARG A 32 -0.99 17.55 -9.81
CA ARG A 32 -0.24 18.48 -10.64
C ARG A 32 1.21 18.49 -10.24
N ILE A 33 2.11 18.39 -11.20
CA ILE A 33 3.56 18.33 -10.98
C ILE A 33 4.04 19.68 -10.44
N LEU A 34 4.62 19.68 -9.25
CA LEU A 34 5.24 20.84 -8.61
C LEU A 34 6.75 20.84 -8.79
N TYR A 35 7.34 19.64 -8.86
CA TYR A 35 8.77 19.45 -9.02
C TYR A 35 9.05 18.17 -9.82
N CYS A 36 10.11 18.18 -10.62
CA CYS A 36 10.70 17.01 -11.25
C CYS A 36 12.22 17.18 -11.32
N ASN A 37 12.95 16.07 -11.12
CA ASN A 37 14.40 16.10 -11.24
C ASN A 37 14.84 16.06 -12.71
N PRO A 38 16.11 16.43 -13.03
CA PRO A 38 16.62 16.43 -14.41
C PRO A 38 16.43 15.08 -15.12
N MET A 39 16.61 13.97 -14.40
CA MET A 39 16.45 12.63 -14.96
C MET A 39 15.01 12.35 -15.40
N PHE A 40 14.01 12.86 -14.67
CA PHE A 40 12.60 12.73 -15.08
C PHE A 40 12.33 13.52 -16.38
N ILE A 41 12.91 14.70 -16.52
CA ILE A 41 12.81 15.53 -17.74
C ILE A 41 13.40 14.77 -18.93
N GLU A 42 14.62 14.31 -18.80
CA GLU A 42 15.34 13.55 -19.84
C GLU A 42 14.58 12.29 -20.28
N VAL A 43 14.23 11.43 -19.32
CA VAL A 43 13.57 10.16 -19.60
C VAL A 43 12.15 10.34 -20.13
N SER A 44 11.42 11.36 -19.70
CA SER A 44 10.07 11.63 -20.20
C SER A 44 10.08 12.27 -21.60
N GLY A 45 11.18 12.94 -21.97
CA GLY A 45 11.33 13.65 -23.23
C GLY A 45 10.52 14.95 -23.31
N TYR A 46 10.01 15.45 -22.19
CA TYR A 46 9.34 16.74 -22.08
C TYR A 46 10.31 17.78 -21.53
N GLU A 47 10.10 19.04 -21.88
CA GLU A 47 10.77 20.16 -21.23
C GLU A 47 10.18 20.40 -19.83
N LYS A 48 10.97 21.02 -18.95
CA LYS A 48 10.55 21.31 -17.57
C LYS A 48 9.28 22.14 -17.52
N GLU A 49 9.18 23.13 -18.38
CA GLU A 49 8.04 24.07 -18.51
C GLU A 49 6.76 23.36 -18.99
N GLU A 50 6.91 22.30 -19.77
CA GLU A 50 5.79 21.47 -20.23
C GLU A 50 5.28 20.50 -19.14
N LEU A 51 6.09 20.23 -18.13
CA LEU A 51 5.76 19.31 -17.04
C LEU A 51 5.17 20.05 -15.83
N LEU A 52 5.74 21.19 -15.45
CA LEU A 52 5.34 21.91 -14.24
C LEU A 52 3.89 22.42 -14.36
N GLY A 53 3.10 22.20 -13.30
CA GLY A 53 1.69 22.56 -13.23
C GLY A 53 0.76 21.62 -14.00
N GLN A 54 1.29 20.71 -14.83
CA GLN A 54 0.49 19.75 -15.57
C GLN A 54 0.08 18.56 -14.69
N PRO A 55 -1.09 17.96 -14.94
CA PRO A 55 -1.45 16.70 -14.29
C PRO A 55 -0.44 15.60 -14.66
N HIS A 56 -0.03 14.82 -13.65
CA HIS A 56 1.00 13.77 -13.82
C HIS A 56 0.64 12.70 -14.86
N ASN A 57 -0.65 12.60 -15.24
CA ASN A 57 -1.10 11.71 -16.30
C ASN A 57 -0.62 12.10 -17.71
N ILE A 58 0.16 13.19 -17.86
CA ILE A 58 0.80 13.59 -19.13
C ILE A 58 1.76 12.47 -19.64
N VAL A 59 2.43 11.75 -18.72
CA VAL A 59 3.32 10.63 -19.06
C VAL A 59 2.62 9.26 -19.03
N ARG A 60 1.31 9.22 -18.88
CA ARG A 60 0.59 7.96 -18.78
C ARG A 60 0.53 7.22 -20.10
N HIS A 61 0.90 5.93 -20.10
CA HIS A 61 0.70 5.04 -21.24
C HIS A 61 -0.74 4.50 -21.27
N PRO A 62 -1.42 4.43 -22.44
CA PRO A 62 -2.80 3.93 -22.53
C PRO A 62 -2.96 2.46 -22.16
N ASP A 63 -1.90 1.62 -22.26
CA ASP A 63 -1.93 0.22 -21.82
C ASP A 63 -2.08 0.05 -20.30
N MET A 64 -1.90 1.12 -19.52
CA MET A 64 -2.07 1.03 -18.08
C MET A 64 -3.56 0.96 -17.70
N PRO A 65 -4.01 -0.08 -16.97
CA PRO A 65 -5.40 -0.22 -16.59
C PRO A 65 -5.83 0.89 -15.62
N GLU A 66 -7.10 1.32 -15.75
CA GLU A 66 -7.68 2.31 -14.84
C GLU A 66 -7.65 1.87 -13.38
N GLU A 67 -7.79 0.56 -13.18
CA GLU A 67 -7.78 -0.06 -11.85
C GLU A 67 -6.46 0.18 -11.11
N ALA A 68 -5.31 0.16 -11.80
CA ALA A 68 -4.02 0.46 -11.18
C ALA A 68 -3.98 1.89 -10.62
N TYR A 69 -4.54 2.85 -11.36
CA TYR A 69 -4.60 4.23 -10.88
C TYR A 69 -5.68 4.45 -9.82
N ARG A 70 -6.82 3.75 -9.93
CA ARG A 70 -7.84 3.76 -8.87
C ARG A 70 -7.24 3.29 -7.54
N ASP A 71 -6.52 2.16 -7.57
CA ASP A 71 -5.86 1.61 -6.39
C ASP A 71 -4.77 2.55 -5.86
N MET A 72 -3.93 3.10 -6.74
CA MET A 72 -2.91 4.07 -6.37
C MET A 72 -3.52 5.26 -5.63
N TRP A 73 -4.51 5.92 -6.24
CA TRP A 73 -5.14 7.10 -5.64
C TRP A 73 -5.83 6.79 -4.33
N HIS A 74 -6.56 5.66 -4.26
CA HIS A 74 -7.19 5.22 -3.02
C HIS A 74 -6.15 4.98 -1.90
N THR A 75 -5.01 4.38 -2.23
CA THR A 75 -3.96 4.05 -1.26
C THR A 75 -3.26 5.30 -0.74
N ILE A 76 -2.78 6.18 -1.65
CA ILE A 76 -2.00 7.37 -1.26
C ILE A 76 -2.86 8.46 -0.61
N SER A 77 -4.13 8.61 -1.00
CA SER A 77 -5.04 9.56 -0.35
C SER A 77 -5.38 9.17 1.10
N ASN A 78 -5.25 7.88 1.43
CA ASN A 78 -5.39 7.37 2.80
C ASN A 78 -4.06 7.38 3.58
N GLY A 79 -3.05 8.13 3.12
CA GLY A 79 -1.78 8.28 3.83
C GLY A 79 -0.85 7.06 3.75
N THR A 80 -1.11 6.10 2.85
CA THR A 80 -0.32 4.87 2.71
C THR A 80 0.50 4.91 1.43
N PRO A 81 1.81 4.53 1.46
CA PRO A 81 2.61 4.39 0.26
C PRO A 81 2.08 3.32 -0.68
N TRP A 82 2.26 3.54 -1.99
CA TRP A 82 1.88 2.62 -3.05
C TRP A 82 3.08 2.31 -3.94
N SER A 83 3.22 1.05 -4.36
CA SER A 83 4.29 0.63 -5.25
C SER A 83 3.78 -0.38 -6.27
N ALA A 84 4.10 -0.16 -7.56
CA ALA A 84 3.85 -1.13 -8.64
C ALA A 84 4.69 -0.81 -9.89
N PRO A 85 4.89 -1.78 -10.80
CA PRO A 85 5.42 -1.52 -12.13
C PRO A 85 4.46 -0.63 -12.93
N VAL A 86 4.98 0.42 -13.55
CA VAL A 86 4.19 1.36 -14.35
C VAL A 86 4.82 1.54 -15.72
N LYS A 87 4.00 1.41 -16.77
CA LYS A 87 4.37 1.75 -18.14
C LYS A 87 4.06 3.23 -18.37
N ASN A 88 5.07 3.99 -18.72
CA ASN A 88 4.95 5.40 -19.05
C ASN A 88 5.18 5.66 -20.53
N ARG A 89 4.57 6.71 -21.07
CA ARG A 89 4.74 7.19 -22.44
C ARG A 89 5.65 8.42 -22.43
N ARG A 90 6.62 8.44 -23.32
CA ARG A 90 7.44 9.62 -23.60
C ARG A 90 6.72 10.58 -24.55
N LYS A 91 7.23 11.81 -24.64
CA LYS A 91 6.68 12.86 -25.55
C LYS A 91 6.66 12.39 -27.01
N ASP A 92 7.70 11.68 -27.46
CA ASP A 92 7.82 11.14 -28.81
C ASP A 92 6.94 9.91 -29.12
N GLY A 93 6.24 9.38 -28.11
CA GLY A 93 5.37 8.21 -28.22
C GLY A 93 6.04 6.91 -27.84
N THR A 94 7.34 6.85 -27.68
CA THR A 94 8.06 5.68 -27.14
C THR A 94 7.66 5.48 -25.67
N PHE A 95 7.96 4.33 -25.09
CA PHE A 95 7.56 4.02 -23.71
C PHE A 95 8.74 3.53 -22.87
N TYR A 96 8.58 3.62 -21.55
CA TYR A 96 9.54 3.09 -20.60
C TYR A 96 8.80 2.49 -19.38
N TRP A 97 9.42 1.47 -18.79
CA TRP A 97 8.92 0.84 -17.58
C TRP A 97 9.68 1.31 -16.36
N VAL A 98 8.96 1.49 -15.26
CA VAL A 98 9.52 1.85 -13.97
C VAL A 98 8.85 1.06 -12.85
N MET A 99 9.59 0.80 -11.78
CA MET A 99 8.99 0.54 -10.48
C MET A 99 8.66 1.88 -9.84
N ALA A 100 7.38 2.23 -9.79
CA ALA A 100 6.92 3.47 -9.20
C ALA A 100 6.66 3.27 -7.71
N ASN A 101 7.28 4.12 -6.87
CA ASN A 101 7.04 4.21 -5.44
C ASN A 101 6.44 5.59 -5.16
N VAL A 102 5.15 5.63 -4.83
CA VAL A 102 4.42 6.87 -4.56
C VAL A 102 4.12 6.97 -3.08
N THR A 103 4.59 8.04 -2.45
CA THR A 103 4.46 8.27 -1.02
C THR A 103 3.73 9.58 -0.77
N PRO A 104 2.68 9.62 0.07
CA PRO A 104 2.02 10.85 0.46
C PRO A 104 2.98 11.71 1.32
N LEU A 105 3.07 12.99 1.02
CA LEU A 105 3.75 13.99 1.84
C LEU A 105 2.78 14.41 2.94
N MET A 106 3.10 14.11 4.19
CA MET A 106 2.19 14.29 5.32
C MET A 106 2.51 15.53 6.13
N GLN A 107 1.49 16.31 6.47
CA GLN A 107 1.55 17.34 7.49
C GLN A 107 0.57 16.97 8.61
N GLY A 108 1.09 16.53 9.76
CA GLY A 108 0.26 15.85 10.75
C GLY A 108 -0.30 14.54 10.18
N ASP A 109 -1.61 14.36 10.24
CA ASP A 109 -2.32 13.18 9.73
C ASP A 109 -2.95 13.39 8.35
N GLN A 110 -2.72 14.56 7.73
CA GLN A 110 -3.28 14.90 6.42
C GLN A 110 -2.19 14.91 5.34
N PRO A 111 -2.44 14.32 4.16
CA PRO A 111 -1.56 14.49 3.02
C PRO A 111 -1.64 15.93 2.50
N THR A 112 -0.51 16.51 2.12
CA THR A 112 -0.39 17.84 1.49
C THR A 112 0.03 17.76 0.04
N GLY A 113 0.49 16.60 -0.40
CA GLY A 113 0.93 16.30 -1.75
C GLY A 113 1.45 14.89 -1.83
N TYR A 114 2.08 14.56 -2.95
CA TYR A 114 2.64 13.22 -3.18
C TYR A 114 4.04 13.33 -3.77
N MET A 115 4.94 12.45 -3.32
CA MET A 115 6.25 12.25 -3.90
C MET A 115 6.28 10.91 -4.61
N SER A 116 6.81 10.88 -5.82
CA SER A 116 7.02 9.64 -6.55
C SER A 116 8.49 9.48 -6.90
N VAL A 117 9.07 8.40 -6.42
CA VAL A 117 10.42 7.95 -6.75
C VAL A 117 10.29 6.71 -7.63
N ARG A 118 10.87 6.76 -8.82
CA ARG A 118 10.80 5.69 -9.81
C ARG A 118 12.19 5.15 -10.06
N THR A 119 12.32 3.85 -10.00
CA THR A 119 13.55 3.11 -10.25
C THR A 119 13.35 2.16 -11.44
N GLU A 120 14.43 1.57 -11.90
CA GLU A 120 14.36 0.53 -12.92
C GLU A 120 13.48 -0.63 -12.44
N ALA A 121 12.57 -1.10 -13.30
CA ALA A 121 11.81 -2.33 -13.07
C ALA A 121 12.56 -3.52 -13.66
N THR A 122 12.59 -4.66 -12.95
CA THR A 122 13.23 -5.87 -13.48
C THR A 122 12.39 -6.46 -14.62
N ARG A 123 13.01 -7.25 -15.49
CA ARG A 123 12.30 -7.87 -16.62
C ARG A 123 11.20 -8.82 -16.17
N GLU A 124 11.38 -9.51 -15.05
CA GLU A 124 10.36 -10.37 -14.43
C GLU A 124 9.16 -9.54 -13.96
N GLN A 125 9.42 -8.39 -13.32
CA GLN A 125 8.36 -7.47 -12.87
C GLN A 125 7.57 -6.90 -14.05
N ILE A 126 8.26 -6.53 -15.14
CA ILE A 126 7.64 -6.01 -16.36
C ILE A 126 6.74 -7.08 -16.98
N GLN A 127 7.24 -8.30 -17.18
CA GLN A 127 6.49 -9.40 -17.79
C GLN A 127 5.23 -9.75 -16.96
N ALA A 128 5.38 -9.87 -15.65
CA ALA A 128 4.26 -10.15 -14.75
C ALA A 128 3.20 -9.03 -14.81
N ALA A 129 3.64 -7.76 -14.81
CA ALA A 129 2.74 -6.61 -14.89
C ALA A 129 2.03 -6.54 -16.26
N GLU A 130 2.73 -6.79 -17.38
CA GLU A 130 2.13 -6.80 -18.70
C GLU A 130 1.01 -7.83 -18.84
N GLN A 131 1.27 -9.06 -18.38
CA GLN A 131 0.26 -10.12 -18.40
C GLN A 131 -0.96 -9.73 -17.57
N LEU A 132 -0.73 -9.25 -16.34
CA LEU A 132 -1.80 -8.84 -15.44
C LEU A 132 -2.61 -7.68 -16.03
N TYR A 133 -1.95 -6.64 -16.55
CA TYR A 133 -2.63 -5.45 -17.07
C TYR A 133 -3.41 -5.74 -18.35
N LYS A 134 -2.91 -6.59 -19.24
CA LYS A 134 -3.66 -7.10 -20.41
C LYS A 134 -4.91 -7.87 -19.97
N GLN A 135 -4.78 -8.75 -18.97
CA GLN A 135 -5.91 -9.50 -18.42
C GLN A 135 -6.97 -8.57 -17.81
N MET A 136 -6.55 -7.59 -16.98
CA MET A 136 -7.47 -6.63 -16.38
C MET A 136 -8.21 -5.78 -17.43
N GLN A 137 -7.54 -5.41 -18.53
CA GLN A 137 -8.18 -4.71 -19.63
C GLN A 137 -9.21 -5.57 -20.36
N ALA A 138 -8.89 -6.84 -20.62
CA ALA A 138 -9.82 -7.80 -21.23
C ALA A 138 -11.04 -8.02 -20.34
N GLU A 139 -10.87 -8.20 -19.05
CA GLU A 139 -11.95 -8.32 -18.07
C GLU A 139 -12.85 -7.07 -18.03
N LYS A 140 -12.24 -5.88 -18.09
CA LYS A 140 -12.99 -4.62 -18.16
C LYS A 140 -13.83 -4.53 -19.43
N GLN A 141 -13.29 -4.94 -20.59
CA GLN A 141 -14.01 -4.97 -21.87
C GLN A 141 -15.17 -6.00 -21.85
N ALA A 142 -14.96 -7.13 -21.17
CA ALA A 142 -15.98 -8.16 -20.97
C ALA A 142 -17.03 -7.78 -19.88
N GLY A 143 -16.89 -6.63 -19.21
CA GLY A 143 -17.79 -6.20 -18.13
C GLY A 143 -17.64 -7.00 -16.82
N GLN A 144 -16.62 -7.84 -16.70
CA GLN A 144 -16.38 -8.69 -15.52
C GLN A 144 -14.99 -8.39 -14.94
N LEU A 145 -14.94 -7.58 -13.89
CA LEU A 145 -13.70 -7.33 -13.15
C LEU A 145 -13.46 -8.44 -12.10
N VAL A 146 -12.66 -9.44 -12.46
CA VAL A 146 -12.26 -10.54 -11.57
C VAL A 146 -11.00 -10.17 -10.78
N HIS A 147 -10.07 -9.45 -11.42
CA HIS A 147 -8.82 -9.03 -10.83
C HIS A 147 -8.89 -7.55 -10.42
N THR A 148 -8.66 -7.27 -9.14
CA THR A 148 -8.59 -5.93 -8.56
C THR A 148 -7.26 -5.74 -7.82
N LEU A 149 -6.85 -4.50 -7.62
CA LEU A 149 -5.64 -4.17 -6.87
C LEU A 149 -6.00 -3.52 -5.53
N ARG A 150 -5.23 -3.85 -4.49
CA ARG A 150 -5.26 -3.19 -3.18
C ARG A 150 -3.82 -2.92 -2.72
N ALA A 151 -3.47 -1.65 -2.62
CA ALA A 151 -2.12 -1.18 -2.28
C ALA A 151 -1.02 -1.82 -3.17
N GLY A 152 -1.29 -1.98 -4.47
CA GLY A 152 -0.39 -2.61 -5.43
C GLY A 152 -0.41 -4.15 -5.45
N VAL A 153 -1.16 -4.80 -4.57
CA VAL A 153 -1.27 -6.25 -4.47
C VAL A 153 -2.51 -6.76 -5.20
N LEU A 154 -2.33 -7.82 -6.00
CA LEU A 154 -3.43 -8.47 -6.73
C LEU A 154 -4.41 -9.17 -5.78
N VAL A 155 -5.69 -8.85 -5.91
CA VAL A 155 -6.80 -9.50 -5.19
C VAL A 155 -7.81 -10.03 -6.18
N LYS A 156 -8.15 -11.32 -6.08
CA LYS A 156 -9.22 -11.93 -6.89
C LYS A 156 -10.59 -11.60 -6.30
N ASN A 157 -11.48 -11.02 -7.11
CA ASN A 157 -12.84 -10.63 -6.69
C ASN A 157 -13.83 -11.79 -6.89
N ASN A 158 -13.50 -12.99 -6.36
CA ASN A 158 -14.41 -14.11 -6.30
C ASN A 158 -15.15 -14.14 -4.95
N LEU A 159 -16.17 -15.01 -4.80
CA LEU A 159 -16.96 -15.15 -3.57
C LEU A 159 -16.07 -15.34 -2.32
N TRP A 160 -15.00 -16.11 -2.42
CA TRP A 160 -13.99 -16.29 -1.37
C TRP A 160 -13.18 -15.01 -1.13
N GLY A 161 -12.82 -14.25 -2.15
CA GLY A 161 -12.18 -12.94 -2.03
C GLY A 161 -13.11 -11.89 -1.42
N ARG A 162 -14.43 -11.97 -1.65
CA ARG A 162 -15.44 -11.12 -0.97
C ARG A 162 -15.63 -11.54 0.49
N LEU A 163 -15.71 -12.85 0.79
CA LEU A 163 -15.73 -13.33 2.19
C LEU A 163 -14.43 -12.98 2.93
N SER A 164 -13.28 -13.16 2.31
CA SER A 164 -12.00 -12.72 2.89
C SER A 164 -11.92 -11.19 3.03
N GLY A 165 -12.63 -10.42 2.19
CA GLY A 165 -12.77 -8.97 2.30
C GLY A 165 -13.67 -8.51 3.45
N VAL A 166 -14.73 -9.25 3.72
CA VAL A 166 -15.59 -9.05 4.92
C VAL A 166 -14.85 -9.51 6.19
N LEU A 167 -13.97 -10.51 6.08
CA LEU A 167 -13.01 -10.93 7.14
C LEU A 167 -11.75 -10.05 7.20
N HIS A 168 -11.73 -8.86 6.60
CA HIS A 168 -10.73 -7.83 6.90
C HIS A 168 -11.00 -7.16 8.25
N LEU A 169 -11.30 -8.01 9.22
CA LEU A 169 -11.09 -7.71 10.62
C LEU A 169 -9.62 -7.33 10.75
N GLY A 170 -9.32 -6.14 11.25
CA GLY A 170 -7.94 -5.79 11.63
C GLY A 170 -7.34 -6.91 12.50
N ALA A 171 -6.05 -6.90 12.73
CA ALA A 171 -5.38 -7.96 13.49
C ALA A 171 -6.11 -8.29 14.82
N MET A 172 -6.66 -7.28 15.50
CA MET A 172 -7.48 -7.47 16.69
C MET A 172 -8.76 -8.26 16.41
N GLY A 173 -9.49 -7.93 15.35
CA GLY A 173 -10.72 -8.65 14.99
C GLY A 173 -10.48 -10.09 14.59
N LYS A 174 -9.34 -10.40 13.92
CA LYS A 174 -8.92 -11.78 13.62
C LYS A 174 -8.62 -12.57 14.89
N MET A 175 -7.91 -11.96 15.84
CA MET A 175 -7.61 -12.58 17.13
C MET A 175 -8.90 -12.88 17.92
N MET A 176 -9.82 -11.92 17.98
CA MET A 176 -11.13 -12.10 18.63
C MET A 176 -11.97 -13.19 17.93
N ALA A 177 -12.01 -13.21 16.61
CA ALA A 177 -12.73 -14.23 15.86
C ALA A 177 -12.14 -15.63 16.08
N CYS A 178 -10.82 -15.78 16.07
CA CYS A 178 -10.16 -17.06 16.36
C CYS A 178 -10.46 -17.54 17.78
N THR A 179 -10.40 -16.65 18.79
CA THR A 179 -10.72 -17.04 20.17
C THR A 179 -12.19 -17.45 20.33
N LEU A 180 -13.12 -16.72 19.69
CA LEU A 180 -14.53 -17.06 19.68
C LEU A 180 -14.79 -18.42 19.05
N VAL A 181 -14.18 -18.70 17.87
CA VAL A 181 -14.31 -19.99 17.18
C VAL A 181 -13.79 -21.13 18.05
N LEU A 182 -12.65 -20.98 18.72
CA LEU A 182 -12.09 -22.00 19.60
C LEU A 182 -13.00 -22.29 20.80
N VAL A 183 -13.57 -21.25 21.41
CA VAL A 183 -14.50 -21.40 22.56
C VAL A 183 -15.79 -22.08 22.11
N VAL A 184 -16.37 -21.68 20.96
CA VAL A 184 -17.58 -22.31 20.42
C VAL A 184 -17.32 -23.76 20.02
N ALA A 185 -16.19 -24.05 19.37
CA ALA A 185 -15.82 -25.41 18.99
C ALA A 185 -15.66 -26.34 20.20
N SER A 186 -15.02 -25.85 21.27
CA SER A 186 -14.86 -26.62 22.51
C SER A 186 -16.21 -26.84 23.22
N TRP A 187 -17.12 -25.87 23.18
CA TRP A 187 -18.49 -26.00 23.67
C TRP A 187 -19.25 -27.09 22.88
N CYS A 188 -19.24 -27.02 21.55
CA CYS A 188 -19.88 -28.02 20.69
C CYS A 188 -19.32 -29.42 20.92
N ALA A 189 -17.99 -29.55 21.07
CA ALA A 189 -17.36 -30.83 21.38
C ALA A 189 -17.80 -31.40 22.73
N ALA A 190 -17.96 -30.58 23.76
CA ALA A 190 -18.46 -31.00 25.07
C ALA A 190 -19.91 -31.48 25.00
N LEU A 191 -20.77 -30.82 24.20
CA LEU A 191 -22.16 -31.25 23.98
C LEU A 191 -22.22 -32.56 23.19
N ALA A 192 -21.42 -32.74 22.17
CA ALA A 192 -21.37 -33.96 21.34
C ALA A 192 -20.86 -35.17 22.13
N GLY A 193 -20.04 -34.95 23.15
CA GLY A 193 -19.58 -35.97 24.07
C GLY A 193 -20.62 -36.48 25.07
N GLY A 194 -21.90 -36.03 24.98
CA GLY A 194 -23.01 -36.47 25.84
C GLY A 194 -22.96 -35.92 27.26
N HIS A 195 -22.13 -34.92 27.51
CA HIS A 195 -22.08 -34.25 28.82
C HIS A 195 -23.22 -33.25 28.95
N THR A 196 -24.19 -33.54 29.84
CA THR A 196 -25.16 -32.53 30.25
C THR A 196 -24.44 -31.45 31.04
N LEU A 197 -24.35 -30.24 30.45
CA LEU A 197 -23.66 -29.12 31.08
C LEU A 197 -24.60 -28.48 32.12
N PRO A 198 -24.37 -28.65 33.43
CA PRO A 198 -25.17 -27.96 34.45
C PRO A 198 -24.97 -26.42 34.37
N LEU A 199 -25.89 -25.66 34.85
CA LEU A 199 -25.85 -24.17 34.81
C LEU A 199 -24.52 -23.58 35.32
N ARG A 200 -23.87 -24.27 36.29
CA ARG A 200 -22.53 -23.92 36.78
C ARG A 200 -21.41 -24.03 35.75
N SER A 201 -21.50 -24.95 34.78
CA SER A 201 -20.53 -25.06 33.68
C SER A 201 -20.73 -23.96 32.65
N GLY A 202 -21.96 -23.45 32.46
CA GLY A 202 -22.19 -22.27 31.60
C GLY A 202 -21.44 -21.03 32.11
N ALA A 203 -21.44 -20.78 33.42
CA ALA A 203 -20.68 -19.69 34.04
C ALA A 203 -19.15 -19.85 33.83
N ALA A 204 -18.63 -21.09 33.91
CA ALA A 204 -17.21 -21.37 33.64
C ALA A 204 -16.82 -21.07 32.18
N TRP A 205 -17.68 -21.41 31.21
CA TRP A 205 -17.43 -21.10 29.79
C TRP A 205 -17.48 -19.60 29.49
N VAL A 206 -18.37 -18.85 30.14
CA VAL A 206 -18.37 -17.39 30.08
C VAL A 206 -17.06 -16.82 30.63
N GLY A 207 -16.57 -17.36 31.76
CA GLY A 207 -15.27 -16.97 32.32
C GLY A 207 -14.11 -17.23 31.35
N VAL A 208 -14.07 -18.39 30.69
CA VAL A 208 -13.07 -18.72 29.66
C VAL A 208 -13.15 -17.76 28.49
N LEU A 209 -14.35 -17.44 28.03
CA LEU A 209 -14.55 -16.47 26.93
C LEU A 209 -14.01 -15.09 27.30
N LEU A 210 -14.35 -14.58 28.50
CA LEU A 210 -13.87 -13.28 28.96
C LEU A 210 -12.34 -13.25 29.10
N LEU A 211 -11.73 -14.31 29.62
CA LEU A 211 -10.27 -14.45 29.70
C LEU A 211 -9.63 -14.46 28.32
N ALA A 212 -10.19 -15.20 27.35
CA ALA A 212 -9.71 -15.28 25.99
C ALA A 212 -9.81 -13.92 25.27
N LEU A 213 -10.91 -13.20 25.44
CA LEU A 213 -11.08 -11.84 24.91
C LEU A 213 -10.12 -10.84 25.56
N GLY A 214 -9.95 -10.91 26.88
CA GLY A 214 -8.97 -10.11 27.62
C GLY A 214 -7.54 -10.35 27.13
N MET A 215 -7.16 -11.61 26.91
CA MET A 215 -5.86 -11.98 26.34
C MET A 215 -5.70 -11.46 24.92
N ALA A 216 -6.73 -11.52 24.07
CA ALA A 216 -6.70 -10.96 22.71
C ALA A 216 -6.47 -9.44 22.72
N VAL A 217 -7.15 -8.71 23.61
CA VAL A 217 -6.95 -7.26 23.81
C VAL A 217 -5.53 -6.97 24.29
N TYR A 218 -5.04 -7.71 25.27
CA TYR A 218 -3.69 -7.57 25.81
C TYR A 218 -2.63 -7.79 24.70
N LEU A 219 -2.72 -8.88 23.94
CA LEU A 219 -1.80 -9.17 22.86
C LEU A 219 -1.85 -8.10 21.75
N HIS A 220 -3.04 -7.61 21.44
CA HIS A 220 -3.18 -6.50 20.50
C HIS A 220 -2.43 -5.26 20.97
N GLN A 221 -2.61 -4.83 22.21
CA GLN A 221 -1.95 -3.66 22.79
C GLN A 221 -0.44 -3.89 22.97
N ALA A 222 -0.04 -5.10 23.32
CA ALA A 222 1.35 -5.43 23.58
C ALA A 222 2.20 -5.54 22.30
N THR A 223 1.61 -5.98 21.17
CA THR A 223 2.36 -6.27 19.93
C THR A 223 1.85 -5.51 18.71
N VAL A 224 0.55 -5.60 18.41
CA VAL A 224 0.00 -5.08 17.14
C VAL A 224 -0.04 -3.57 17.13
N ALA A 225 -0.49 -2.92 18.19
CA ALA A 225 -0.60 -1.47 18.26
C ALA A 225 0.77 -0.76 18.16
N PRO A 226 1.83 -1.20 18.86
CA PRO A 226 3.17 -0.66 18.69
C PRO A 226 3.74 -0.86 17.29
N LEU A 227 3.53 -2.03 16.68
CA LEU A 227 3.98 -2.31 15.31
C LEU A 227 3.28 -1.40 14.29
N ALA A 228 1.97 -1.18 14.44
CA ALA A 228 1.21 -0.24 13.62
C ALA A 228 1.74 1.20 13.77
N GLN A 229 2.16 1.58 14.96
CA GLN A 229 2.79 2.89 15.20
C GLN A 229 4.13 3.02 14.50
N MET A 230 4.97 1.98 14.56
CA MET A 230 6.25 1.95 13.85
C MET A 230 6.08 2.02 12.33
N LEU A 231 5.08 1.34 11.80
CA LEU A 231 4.75 1.42 10.38
C LEU A 231 4.39 2.87 9.99
N ARG A 232 3.59 3.57 10.80
CA ARG A 232 3.28 4.99 10.56
C ARG A 232 4.53 5.87 10.61
N TRP A 233 5.44 5.63 11.56
CA TRP A 233 6.71 6.36 11.63
C TRP A 233 7.60 6.10 10.41
N ALA A 234 7.74 4.84 10.01
CA ALA A 234 8.51 4.46 8.82
C ALA A 234 7.93 5.12 7.55
N ASN A 235 6.61 5.12 7.38
CA ASN A 235 5.95 5.77 6.25
C ASN A 235 6.18 7.29 6.24
N ARG A 236 6.14 7.95 7.41
CA ARG A 236 6.44 9.39 7.51
C ARG A 236 7.90 9.71 7.20
N MET A 237 8.85 8.89 7.67
CA MET A 237 10.26 9.04 7.31
C MET A 237 10.48 8.87 5.81
N ALA A 238 9.85 7.89 5.19
CA ALA A 238 9.89 7.67 3.75
C ALA A 238 9.31 8.86 2.96
N ALA A 239 8.36 9.61 3.56
CA ALA A 239 7.80 10.84 3.01
C ALA A 239 8.65 12.11 3.28
N GLY A 240 9.85 11.96 3.85
CA GLY A 240 10.73 13.10 4.19
C GLY A 240 10.37 13.79 5.51
N GLY A 241 9.39 13.30 6.26
CA GLY A 241 8.99 13.83 7.57
C GLY A 241 9.94 13.42 8.69
N LEU A 242 11.16 13.97 8.71
CA LEU A 242 12.24 13.60 9.64
C LEU A 242 12.19 14.35 10.99
N THR A 243 11.26 15.27 11.19
CA THR A 243 11.23 16.15 12.37
C THR A 243 10.63 15.52 13.63
N GLN A 244 10.09 14.31 13.54
CA GLN A 244 9.42 13.64 14.66
C GLN A 244 10.43 13.00 15.63
N LYS A 245 10.25 13.26 16.93
CA LYS A 245 10.96 12.54 17.98
C LYS A 245 10.34 11.15 18.17
N ILE A 246 11.07 10.10 17.84
CA ILE A 246 10.70 8.73 18.11
C ILE A 246 11.22 8.39 19.51
N SER A 247 10.32 8.30 20.49
CA SER A 247 10.67 7.88 21.84
C SER A 247 10.46 6.37 21.99
N ALA A 248 11.50 5.67 22.46
CA ALA A 248 11.43 4.26 22.82
C ALA A 248 11.30 4.13 24.33
N SER A 249 10.16 3.69 24.82
CA SER A 249 9.90 3.54 26.26
C SER A 249 9.97 2.08 26.74
N ARG A 250 10.15 1.12 25.81
CA ARG A 250 10.11 -0.31 26.09
C ARG A 250 11.50 -0.94 25.99
N SER A 251 11.71 -2.02 26.76
CA SER A 251 12.97 -2.80 26.79
C SER A 251 12.90 -4.14 26.05
N ASP A 252 11.75 -4.47 25.45
CA ASP A 252 11.52 -5.69 24.66
C ASP A 252 11.95 -5.52 23.18
N THR A 253 11.78 -6.57 22.37
CA THR A 253 12.10 -6.56 20.92
C THR A 253 11.44 -5.40 20.18
N VAL A 254 10.20 -5.06 20.58
CA VAL A 254 9.46 -3.91 20.03
C VAL A 254 10.16 -2.60 20.36
N GLY A 255 10.64 -2.44 21.61
CA GLY A 255 11.41 -1.27 22.04
C GLY A 255 12.77 -1.16 21.34
N HIS A 256 13.43 -2.29 21.08
CA HIS A 256 14.66 -2.29 20.27
C HIS A 256 14.44 -1.81 18.84
N LEU A 257 13.34 -2.23 18.21
CA LEU A 257 12.96 -1.77 16.87
C LEU A 257 12.60 -0.27 16.88
N GLN A 258 11.92 0.23 17.92
CA GLN A 258 11.67 1.67 18.09
C GLN A 258 12.98 2.46 18.17
N LYS A 259 13.97 1.98 18.94
CA LYS A 259 15.29 2.62 19.03
C LYS A 259 16.02 2.63 17.68
N ALA A 260 15.98 1.52 16.94
CA ALA A 260 16.60 1.42 15.62
C ALA A 260 15.98 2.40 14.61
N LEU A 261 14.64 2.51 14.58
CA LEU A 261 13.94 3.52 13.76
C LEU A 261 14.27 4.94 14.19
N GLY A 262 14.36 5.20 15.50
CA GLY A 262 14.78 6.49 16.03
C GLY A 262 16.19 6.88 15.58
N GLN A 263 17.13 5.94 15.64
CA GLN A 263 18.50 6.15 15.18
C GLN A 263 18.57 6.39 13.66
N LEU A 264 17.79 5.61 12.87
CA LEU A 264 17.68 5.81 11.43
C LEU A 264 17.17 7.22 11.11
N ASN A 265 16.15 7.70 11.84
CA ASN A 265 15.62 9.05 11.67
C ASN A 265 16.67 10.14 11.93
N VAL A 266 17.44 10.00 13.02
CA VAL A 266 18.54 10.93 13.35
C VAL A 266 19.63 10.91 12.28
N ASN A 267 20.01 9.72 11.79
CA ASN A 267 21.02 9.58 10.75
C ASN A 267 20.57 10.23 9.44
N LEU A 268 19.31 9.99 9.01
CA LEU A 268 18.74 10.63 7.82
C LEU A 268 18.71 12.16 7.96
N LEU A 269 18.35 12.67 9.13
CA LEU A 269 18.31 14.11 9.41
C LEU A 269 19.70 14.75 9.29
N SER A 270 20.77 14.02 9.65
CA SER A 270 22.16 14.49 9.56
C SER A 270 22.68 14.52 8.12
N ILE A 271 22.10 13.71 7.21
CA ILE A 271 22.50 13.65 5.79
C ILE A 271 21.78 14.74 4.97
N VAL A 272 20.56 15.11 5.37
CA VAL A 272 19.72 16.07 4.64
C VAL A 272 20.00 17.53 5.04
N ARG A 273 20.71 17.78 6.14
CA ARG A 273 21.20 19.10 6.55
C ARG A 273 22.55 19.42 5.90
#